data_e98d0b323a7c2824fb37033c99b1c417
#
_entry.id   e98d0b323a7c2824fb37033c99b1c417
#
_cell.length_a   1.000
_cell.length_b   1.000
_cell.length_c   1.000
_cell.angle_alpha   90.00
_cell.angle_beta   90.00
_cell.angle_gamma   90.00
#
_symmetry.space_group_name_H-M   'P 1'
#
loop_
_entity.id
_entity.type
_entity.pdbx_description
1 polymer ?
#
loop_
_entity_poly.entity_id
_entity_poly.type
_entity_poly.pdbx_seq_one_letter_code
_entity_poly.pdbx_strand_id
1 'polypeptide(L)'
;MSTTVEKISSNKVKLSFDIDAAKFDEAMGKAYIKVRGQVAIPGFRKGHAPRKMIENMYGEGVFYDEAFELIFDEVYGPAIDENKLEVVDRPQVDIQQIGAGKNLQFTCEVFVKPDVTLGEYKGVEVKREHTLVTEDEVNAEIEKERNKQAAEVAVDDRPVAEGDTVNLDYSGSVDGVKFAGGTA
;
A
#
# COMPACT_ATOMS: atom_id res chain seq x y z
N MET A 1 24.60 9.52 -18.68
CA MET A 1 23.72 9.20 -17.55
C MET A 1 24.31 9.83 -16.29
N SER A 2 23.58 10.69 -15.61
CA SER A 2 23.99 11.28 -14.34
C SER A 2 22.90 11.09 -13.30
N THR A 3 23.30 10.71 -12.09
CA THR A 3 22.40 10.56 -10.95
C THR A 3 22.85 11.50 -9.84
N THR A 4 21.94 12.31 -9.33
CA THR A 4 22.22 13.23 -8.22
C THR A 4 21.34 12.83 -7.04
N VAL A 5 21.94 12.75 -5.85
CA VAL A 5 21.25 12.36 -4.61
C VAL A 5 21.19 13.57 -3.69
N GLU A 6 19.99 13.94 -3.27
CA GLU A 6 19.73 15.04 -2.34
C GLU A 6 18.97 14.53 -1.14
N LYS A 7 19.46 14.79 0.07
CA LYS A 7 18.80 14.42 1.32
C LYS A 7 17.82 15.52 1.71
N ILE A 8 16.51 15.23 1.63
CA ILE A 8 15.45 16.18 1.98
C ILE A 8 15.25 16.22 3.50
N SER A 9 15.24 15.04 4.14
CA SER A 9 15.08 14.92 5.58
C SER A 9 15.89 13.72 6.12
N SER A 10 15.81 13.45 7.41
CA SER A 10 16.48 12.30 8.03
C SER A 10 16.07 10.95 7.45
N ASN A 11 14.86 10.85 6.91
CA ASN A 11 14.25 9.62 6.40
C ASN A 11 13.75 9.73 4.96
N LYS A 12 14.05 10.84 4.23
CA LYS A 12 13.59 11.05 2.86
C LYS A 12 14.70 11.57 1.98
N VAL A 13 14.90 10.92 0.83
CA VAL A 13 15.93 11.24 -0.15
C VAL A 13 15.28 11.44 -1.52
N LYS A 14 15.79 12.42 -2.27
CA LYS A 14 15.42 12.69 -3.66
C LYS A 14 16.57 12.26 -4.56
N LEU A 15 16.25 11.42 -5.51
CA LEU A 15 17.14 11.00 -6.59
C LEU A 15 16.72 11.70 -7.87
N SER A 16 17.64 12.38 -8.54
CA SER A 16 17.41 13.03 -9.83
C SER A 16 18.20 12.30 -10.89
N PHE A 17 17.52 11.91 -11.96
CA PHE A 17 18.09 11.17 -13.09
C PHE A 17 18.03 12.00 -14.36
N ASP A 18 19.13 12.01 -15.10
CA ASP A 18 19.22 12.56 -16.46
C ASP A 18 19.77 11.46 -17.37
N ILE A 19 18.93 10.98 -18.27
CA ILE A 19 19.20 9.87 -19.19
C ILE A 19 19.33 10.42 -20.60
N ASP A 20 20.41 10.08 -21.29
CA ASP A 20 20.66 10.54 -22.65
C ASP A 20 19.54 10.11 -23.62
N ALA A 21 19.21 11.01 -24.55
CA ALA A 21 18.19 10.77 -25.57
C ALA A 21 18.41 9.48 -26.36
N ALA A 22 19.66 9.12 -26.67
CA ALA A 22 20.00 7.88 -27.39
C ALA A 22 19.56 6.63 -26.61
N LYS A 23 19.76 6.62 -25.29
CA LYS A 23 19.34 5.52 -24.41
C LYS A 23 17.81 5.45 -24.29
N PHE A 24 17.16 6.60 -24.22
CA PHE A 24 15.70 6.68 -24.23
C PHE A 24 15.11 6.18 -25.55
N ASP A 25 15.71 6.54 -26.70
CA ASP A 25 15.25 6.06 -28.02
C ASP A 25 15.44 4.55 -28.19
N GLU A 26 16.50 3.98 -27.60
CA GLU A 26 16.67 2.50 -27.56
C GLU A 26 15.55 1.84 -26.75
N ALA A 27 15.22 2.39 -25.59
CA ALA A 27 14.12 1.89 -24.75
C ALA A 27 12.77 2.02 -25.47
N MET A 28 12.53 3.12 -26.17
CA MET A 28 11.38 3.30 -27.05
C MET A 28 11.27 2.23 -28.14
N GLY A 29 12.41 1.80 -28.69
CA GLY A 29 12.47 0.67 -29.62
C GLY A 29 12.01 -0.64 -28.99
N LYS A 30 12.45 -0.91 -27.76
CA LYS A 30 12.04 -2.10 -26.98
C LYS A 30 10.56 -2.02 -26.60
N ALA A 31 10.11 -0.85 -26.14
CA ALA A 31 8.71 -0.57 -25.80
C ALA A 31 7.76 -0.83 -27.00
N TYR A 32 8.16 -0.36 -28.19
CA TYR A 32 7.39 -0.65 -29.42
C TYR A 32 7.20 -2.16 -29.64
N ILE A 33 8.23 -2.98 -29.44
CA ILE A 33 8.14 -4.43 -29.63
C ILE A 33 7.10 -5.04 -28.68
N LYS A 34 7.01 -4.56 -27.46
CA LYS A 34 6.06 -5.01 -26.44
C LYS A 34 4.64 -4.52 -26.73
N VAL A 35 4.49 -3.21 -26.96
CA VAL A 35 3.21 -2.53 -27.17
C VAL A 35 2.52 -2.96 -28.49
N ARG A 36 3.28 -3.15 -29.59
CA ARG A 36 2.69 -3.56 -30.89
C ARG A 36 1.87 -4.85 -30.80
N GLY A 37 2.21 -5.74 -29.83
CA GLY A 37 1.46 -6.98 -29.60
C GLY A 37 0.11 -6.76 -28.90
N GLN A 38 -0.08 -5.61 -28.27
CA GLN A 38 -1.27 -5.29 -27.48
C GLN A 38 -2.26 -4.44 -28.29
N VAL A 39 -1.77 -3.60 -29.21
CA VAL A 39 -2.55 -2.64 -29.96
C VAL A 39 -3.07 -3.24 -31.27
N ALA A 40 -4.35 -3.01 -31.56
CA ALA A 40 -4.97 -3.39 -32.83
C ALA A 40 -5.13 -2.15 -33.72
N ILE A 41 -4.54 -2.20 -34.93
CA ILE A 41 -4.63 -1.12 -35.91
C ILE A 41 -5.43 -1.62 -37.13
N PRO A 42 -6.46 -0.88 -37.56
CA PRO A 42 -7.20 -1.22 -38.79
C PRO A 42 -6.26 -1.35 -39.98
N GLY A 43 -6.42 -2.45 -40.75
CA GLY A 43 -5.59 -2.74 -41.92
C GLY A 43 -4.29 -3.51 -41.64
N PHE A 44 -3.95 -3.75 -40.36
CA PHE A 44 -2.76 -4.53 -39.97
C PHE A 44 -3.14 -5.71 -39.07
N ARG A 45 -2.46 -6.84 -39.26
CA ARG A 45 -2.56 -7.96 -38.34
C ARG A 45 -1.96 -7.54 -36.99
N LYS A 46 -2.61 -7.92 -35.89
CA LYS A 46 -2.12 -7.65 -34.51
C LYS A 46 -0.64 -8.01 -34.36
N GLY A 47 0.17 -7.09 -33.84
CA GLY A 47 1.60 -7.27 -33.67
C GLY A 47 2.46 -6.96 -34.90
N HIS A 48 1.90 -6.58 -36.04
CA HIS A 48 2.62 -6.29 -37.28
C HIS A 48 2.52 -4.86 -37.77
N ALA A 49 1.87 -3.97 -37.01
CA ALA A 49 1.76 -2.57 -37.39
C ALA A 49 3.14 -1.87 -37.22
N PRO A 50 3.58 -1.07 -38.23
CA PRO A 50 4.80 -0.29 -38.12
C PRO A 50 4.70 0.77 -37.01
N ARG A 51 5.85 1.11 -36.35
CA ARG A 51 5.93 2.09 -35.27
C ARG A 51 5.23 3.42 -35.63
N LYS A 52 5.53 3.99 -36.80
CA LYS A 52 4.93 5.26 -37.27
C LYS A 52 3.41 5.21 -37.38
N MET A 53 2.82 4.06 -37.70
CA MET A 53 1.37 3.94 -37.81
C MET A 53 0.71 3.93 -36.43
N ILE A 54 1.37 3.34 -35.43
CA ILE A 54 0.92 3.37 -34.03
C ILE A 54 1.02 4.81 -33.49
N GLU A 55 2.16 5.47 -33.71
CA GLU A 55 2.37 6.86 -33.32
C GLU A 55 1.37 7.83 -33.95
N ASN A 56 1.03 7.66 -35.24
CA ASN A 56 0.04 8.48 -35.91
C ASN A 56 -1.39 8.31 -35.37
N MET A 57 -1.73 7.12 -34.88
CA MET A 57 -3.08 6.82 -34.42
C MET A 57 -3.27 7.10 -32.92
N TYR A 58 -2.27 6.82 -32.11
CA TYR A 58 -2.33 6.92 -30.64
C TYR A 58 -1.44 8.02 -30.06
N GLY A 59 -0.65 8.68 -30.89
CA GLY A 59 0.37 9.65 -30.47
C GLY A 59 1.71 8.99 -30.10
N GLU A 60 2.77 9.78 -30.11
CA GLU A 60 4.13 9.32 -29.73
C GLU A 60 4.19 8.83 -28.28
N GLY A 61 3.35 9.39 -27.40
CA GLY A 61 3.30 9.07 -25.99
C GLY A 61 2.89 7.63 -25.65
N VAL A 62 2.32 6.90 -26.60
CA VAL A 62 1.87 5.50 -26.39
C VAL A 62 2.99 4.55 -25.94
N PHE A 63 4.24 4.90 -26.21
CA PHE A 63 5.40 4.09 -25.83
C PHE A 63 6.14 4.63 -24.62
N TYR A 64 5.80 5.85 -24.14
CA TYR A 64 6.57 6.52 -23.11
C TYR A 64 6.52 5.80 -21.77
N ASP A 65 5.34 5.34 -21.37
CA ASP A 65 5.16 4.63 -20.10
C ASP A 65 6.00 3.35 -20.06
N GLU A 66 5.91 2.54 -21.11
CA GLU A 66 6.66 1.28 -21.21
C GLU A 66 8.17 1.52 -21.34
N ALA A 67 8.59 2.55 -22.10
CA ALA A 67 9.99 2.91 -22.24
C ALA A 67 10.56 3.46 -20.92
N PHE A 68 9.75 4.22 -20.18
CA PHE A 68 10.10 4.73 -18.86
C PHE A 68 10.29 3.57 -17.87
N GLU A 69 9.35 2.61 -17.80
CA GLU A 69 9.47 1.44 -16.91
C GLU A 69 10.76 0.67 -17.17
N LEU A 70 11.08 0.40 -18.44
CA LEU A 70 12.32 -0.31 -18.80
C LEU A 70 13.59 0.43 -18.33
N ILE A 71 13.62 1.75 -18.47
CA ILE A 71 14.77 2.55 -18.01
C ILE A 71 14.78 2.63 -16.49
N PHE A 72 13.63 2.84 -15.87
CA PHE A 72 13.52 2.96 -14.43
C PHE A 72 14.08 1.72 -13.73
N ASP A 73 13.67 0.53 -14.16
CA ASP A 73 14.16 -0.75 -13.61
C ASP A 73 15.68 -0.89 -13.77
N GLU A 74 16.23 -0.40 -14.90
CA GLU A 74 17.67 -0.48 -15.18
C GLU A 74 18.50 0.49 -14.33
N VAL A 75 17.98 1.66 -13.97
CA VAL A 75 18.76 2.73 -13.32
C VAL A 75 18.49 2.88 -11.83
N TYR A 76 17.28 2.55 -11.38
CA TYR A 76 16.88 2.74 -10.00
C TYR A 76 17.60 1.80 -9.04
N GLY A 77 17.63 0.51 -9.32
CA GLY A 77 18.30 -0.48 -8.49
C GLY A 77 19.79 -0.15 -8.26
N PRO A 78 20.60 0.00 -9.32
CA PRO A 78 22.00 0.40 -9.19
C PRO A 78 22.20 1.71 -8.43
N ALA A 79 21.34 2.71 -8.62
CA ALA A 79 21.44 4.00 -7.90
C ALA A 79 21.22 3.85 -6.39
N ILE A 80 20.30 2.96 -5.97
CA ILE A 80 20.07 2.62 -4.56
C ILE A 80 21.31 1.92 -3.97
N ASP A 81 21.85 0.94 -4.69
CA ASP A 81 22.98 0.13 -4.24
C ASP A 81 24.27 0.97 -4.11
N GLU A 82 24.57 1.81 -5.12
CA GLU A 82 25.73 2.72 -5.12
C GLU A 82 25.70 3.69 -3.94
N ASN A 83 24.53 4.20 -3.60
CA ASN A 83 24.35 5.15 -2.51
C ASN A 83 24.07 4.47 -1.16
N LYS A 84 24.02 3.14 -1.12
CA LYS A 84 23.75 2.32 0.10
C LYS A 84 22.49 2.75 0.83
N LEU A 85 21.42 3.04 0.07
CA LEU A 85 20.15 3.47 0.63
C LEU A 85 19.30 2.27 1.03
N GLU A 86 18.87 2.20 2.28
CA GLU A 86 17.88 1.20 2.74
C GLU A 86 16.47 1.77 2.52
N VAL A 87 15.91 1.53 1.34
CA VAL A 87 14.57 2.00 0.97
C VAL A 87 13.51 1.15 1.69
N VAL A 88 12.52 1.82 2.29
CA VAL A 88 11.46 1.18 3.10
C VAL A 88 10.07 1.30 2.47
N ASP A 89 9.91 2.11 1.43
CA ASP A 89 8.63 2.36 0.76
C ASP A 89 8.82 2.48 -0.75
N ARG A 90 7.73 2.46 -1.50
CA ARG A 90 7.74 2.63 -2.95
C ARG A 90 8.18 4.05 -3.33
N PRO A 91 9.00 4.21 -4.39
CA PRO A 91 9.41 5.52 -4.87
C PRO A 91 8.22 6.32 -5.40
N GLN A 92 8.19 7.61 -5.06
CA GLN A 92 7.30 8.56 -5.72
C GLN A 92 8.08 9.17 -6.89
N VAL A 93 7.60 8.93 -8.10
CA VAL A 93 8.25 9.36 -9.34
C VAL A 93 7.54 10.58 -9.90
N ASP A 94 8.35 11.60 -10.28
CA ASP A 94 7.91 12.79 -10.99
C ASP A 94 8.74 12.98 -12.26
N ILE A 95 8.07 12.98 -13.41
CA ILE A 95 8.71 13.10 -14.72
C ILE A 95 8.74 14.57 -15.11
N GLN A 96 9.93 15.14 -15.20
CA GLN A 96 10.12 16.55 -15.56
C GLN A 96 10.19 16.76 -17.07
N GLN A 97 10.84 15.84 -17.79
CA GLN A 97 10.96 15.89 -19.24
C GLN A 97 10.94 14.48 -19.82
N ILE A 98 10.05 14.25 -20.79
CA ILE A 98 9.98 13.05 -21.59
C ILE A 98 9.63 13.40 -23.04
N GLY A 99 10.32 12.79 -24.02
CA GLY A 99 10.04 13.05 -25.43
C GLY A 99 11.08 12.42 -26.34
N ALA A 100 10.68 12.05 -27.55
CA ALA A 100 11.59 11.50 -28.56
C ALA A 100 12.69 12.51 -28.93
N GLY A 101 13.94 12.05 -28.97
CA GLY A 101 15.12 12.88 -29.24
C GLY A 101 15.50 13.87 -28.14
N LYS A 102 14.87 13.79 -26.97
CA LYS A 102 15.22 14.58 -25.78
C LYS A 102 15.71 13.69 -24.68
N ASN A 103 16.54 14.24 -23.78
CA ASN A 103 16.91 13.53 -22.57
C ASN A 103 15.67 13.27 -21.73
N LEU A 104 15.61 12.08 -21.14
CA LEU A 104 14.60 11.76 -20.14
C LEU A 104 15.09 12.26 -18.77
N GLN A 105 14.32 13.17 -18.18
CA GLN A 105 14.61 13.73 -16.85
C GLN A 105 13.46 13.42 -15.91
N PHE A 106 13.77 12.77 -14.81
CA PHE A 106 12.80 12.46 -13.77
C PHE A 106 13.43 12.47 -12.39
N THR A 107 12.61 12.63 -11.39
CA THR A 107 13.02 12.58 -9.99
C THR A 107 12.23 11.52 -9.24
N CYS A 108 12.90 10.87 -8.27
CA CYS A 108 12.30 9.90 -7.39
C CYS A 108 12.48 10.34 -5.94
N GLU A 109 11.39 10.46 -5.21
CA GLU A 109 11.43 10.65 -3.77
C GLU A 109 11.19 9.31 -3.09
N VAL A 110 12.12 8.92 -2.22
CA VAL A 110 12.08 7.63 -1.52
C VAL A 110 12.23 7.82 -0.02
N PHE A 111 11.47 7.03 0.73
CA PHE A 111 11.69 6.91 2.16
C PHE A 111 12.78 5.90 2.44
N VAL A 112 13.76 6.31 3.24
CA VAL A 112 14.88 5.49 3.65
C VAL A 112 14.89 5.32 5.17
N LYS A 113 15.46 4.22 5.62
CA LYS A 113 15.71 4.00 7.03
C LYS A 113 16.67 5.08 7.55
N PRO A 114 16.30 5.83 8.58
CA PRO A 114 17.17 6.87 9.12
C PRO A 114 18.38 6.28 9.85
N ASP A 115 19.49 7.00 9.82
CA ASP A 115 20.64 6.69 10.64
C ASP A 115 20.31 6.84 12.13
N VAL A 116 20.70 5.86 12.94
CA VAL A 116 20.48 5.86 14.38
C VAL A 116 21.72 6.33 15.09
N THR A 117 21.61 7.42 15.84
CA THR A 117 22.65 7.89 16.75
C THR A 117 22.30 7.44 18.16
N LEU A 118 23.17 6.64 18.78
CA LEU A 118 22.96 6.21 20.16
C LEU A 118 23.18 7.39 21.10
N GLY A 119 22.20 7.62 21.98
CA GLY A 119 22.34 8.52 23.10
C GLY A 119 23.11 7.86 24.27
N GLU A 120 23.10 8.51 25.45
CA GLU A 120 23.64 7.91 26.67
C GLU A 120 22.72 6.76 27.12
N TYR A 121 23.13 5.54 26.88
CA TYR A 121 22.38 4.33 27.23
C TYR A 121 22.97 3.58 28.43
N LYS A 122 24.14 3.99 28.89
CA LYS A 122 24.81 3.42 30.09
C LYS A 122 24.41 4.22 31.31
N GLY A 123 24.06 3.52 32.40
CA GLY A 123 23.70 4.14 33.66
C GLY A 123 22.26 4.66 33.73
N VAL A 124 21.39 4.26 32.81
CA VAL A 124 19.96 4.59 32.89
C VAL A 124 19.35 3.91 34.10
N GLU A 125 18.90 4.70 35.08
CA GLU A 125 18.18 4.20 36.25
C GLU A 125 16.69 4.05 35.92
N VAL A 126 16.17 2.83 36.07
CA VAL A 126 14.75 2.51 35.85
C VAL A 126 14.16 2.04 37.19
N LYS A 127 13.08 2.68 37.62
CA LYS A 127 12.29 2.18 38.76
C LYS A 127 11.50 0.96 38.28
N ARG A 128 11.71 -0.17 38.96
CA ARG A 128 10.88 -1.34 38.79
C ARG A 128 9.55 -1.11 39.50
N GLU A 129 8.48 -0.99 38.74
CA GLU A 129 7.14 -0.99 39.30
C GLU A 129 6.78 -2.42 39.74
N HIS A 130 6.49 -2.56 41.03
CA HIS A 130 5.95 -3.79 41.59
C HIS A 130 4.42 -3.73 41.45
N THR A 131 3.90 -4.38 40.45
CA THR A 131 2.48 -4.58 40.35
C THR A 131 2.08 -5.67 41.34
N LEU A 132 1.43 -5.29 42.42
CA LEU A 132 0.81 -6.25 43.35
C LEU A 132 -0.52 -6.62 42.79
N VAL A 133 -0.73 -7.92 42.56
CA VAL A 133 -2.02 -8.44 42.16
C VAL A 133 -2.98 -8.33 43.36
N THR A 134 -4.11 -7.66 43.16
CA THR A 134 -5.12 -7.47 44.20
C THR A 134 -6.08 -8.67 44.24
N GLU A 135 -6.73 -8.88 45.42
CA GLU A 135 -7.78 -9.94 45.50
C GLU A 135 -8.93 -9.69 44.54
N ASP A 136 -9.28 -8.44 44.26
CA ASP A 136 -10.31 -8.08 43.31
C ASP A 136 -9.96 -8.51 41.88
N GLU A 137 -8.69 -8.35 41.45
CA GLU A 137 -8.24 -8.84 40.14
C GLU A 137 -8.29 -10.37 40.02
N VAL A 138 -7.92 -11.07 41.10
CA VAL A 138 -8.03 -12.55 41.15
C VAL A 138 -9.48 -12.99 41.07
N ASN A 139 -10.37 -12.35 41.84
CA ASN A 139 -11.81 -12.67 41.80
C ASN A 139 -12.43 -12.36 40.44
N ALA A 140 -12.06 -11.26 39.82
CA ALA A 140 -12.53 -10.91 38.47
C ALA A 140 -12.12 -11.97 37.42
N GLU A 141 -10.92 -12.51 37.52
CA GLU A 141 -10.47 -13.56 36.59
C GLU A 141 -11.17 -14.90 36.86
N ILE A 142 -11.39 -15.24 38.14
CA ILE A 142 -12.20 -16.43 38.52
C ILE A 142 -13.62 -16.31 37.95
N GLU A 143 -14.26 -15.15 38.06
CA GLU A 143 -15.60 -14.95 37.52
C GLU A 143 -15.63 -15.05 35.99
N LYS A 144 -14.60 -14.57 35.27
CA LYS A 144 -14.49 -14.79 33.83
C LYS A 144 -14.42 -16.26 33.46
N GLU A 145 -13.62 -17.05 34.19
CA GLU A 145 -13.52 -18.48 33.93
C GLU A 145 -14.84 -19.23 34.29
N ARG A 146 -15.51 -18.83 35.36
CA ARG A 146 -16.84 -19.35 35.69
C ARG A 146 -17.86 -19.06 34.59
N ASN A 147 -17.89 -17.85 34.06
CA ASN A 147 -18.79 -17.46 33.00
C ASN A 147 -18.52 -18.19 31.68
N LYS A 148 -17.27 -18.53 31.37
CA LYS A 148 -16.93 -19.37 30.18
C LYS A 148 -17.47 -20.78 30.29
N GLN A 149 -17.59 -21.31 31.50
CA GLN A 149 -18.07 -22.66 31.75
C GLN A 149 -19.55 -22.71 32.15
N ALA A 150 -20.22 -21.55 32.23
CA ALA A 150 -21.61 -21.44 32.55
C ALA A 150 -22.48 -22.08 31.44
N ALA A 151 -23.43 -22.90 31.83
CA ALA A 151 -24.44 -23.45 30.94
C ALA A 151 -25.78 -22.73 31.18
N GLU A 152 -26.47 -22.41 30.11
CA GLU A 152 -27.84 -21.89 30.22
C GLU A 152 -28.81 -23.01 30.67
N VAL A 153 -29.54 -22.72 31.69
CA VAL A 153 -30.57 -23.65 32.25
C VAL A 153 -31.94 -22.99 32.12
N ALA A 154 -32.89 -23.72 31.52
CA ALA A 154 -34.27 -23.24 31.42
C ALA A 154 -34.89 -23.08 32.80
N VAL A 155 -35.48 -21.93 33.04
CA VAL A 155 -36.17 -21.58 34.30
C VAL A 155 -37.62 -21.26 34.00
N ASP A 156 -38.51 -22.16 34.33
CA ASP A 156 -39.95 -22.05 34.05
C ASP A 156 -40.79 -21.80 35.35
N ASP A 157 -40.15 -21.80 36.49
CA ASP A 157 -40.78 -21.78 37.81
C ASP A 157 -40.88 -20.42 38.46
N ARG A 158 -40.32 -19.35 37.85
CA ARG A 158 -40.33 -18.00 38.35
C ARG A 158 -40.43 -16.95 37.21
N PRO A 159 -40.92 -15.75 37.52
CA PRO A 159 -40.86 -14.61 36.55
C PRO A 159 -39.42 -14.26 36.19
N VAL A 160 -39.25 -13.67 35.00
CA VAL A 160 -37.96 -13.18 34.49
C VAL A 160 -37.36 -12.15 35.46
N ALA A 161 -36.09 -12.32 35.76
CA ALA A 161 -35.31 -11.47 36.63
C ALA A 161 -34.16 -10.76 35.82
N GLU A 162 -33.60 -9.70 36.39
CA GLU A 162 -32.44 -9.04 35.80
C GLU A 162 -31.23 -10.00 35.71
N GLY A 163 -30.65 -10.09 34.50
CA GLY A 163 -29.55 -11.01 34.18
C GLY A 163 -29.99 -12.30 33.49
N ASP A 164 -31.30 -12.58 33.37
CA ASP A 164 -31.80 -13.76 32.63
C ASP A 164 -31.72 -13.53 31.11
N THR A 165 -31.38 -14.59 30.38
CA THR A 165 -31.48 -14.61 28.91
C THR A 165 -32.90 -15.02 28.53
N VAL A 166 -33.64 -14.19 27.82
CA VAL A 166 -35.02 -14.48 27.40
C VAL A 166 -35.12 -14.68 25.90
N ASN A 167 -35.94 -15.69 25.52
CA ASN A 167 -36.34 -15.88 24.13
C ASN A 167 -37.76 -15.30 23.97
N LEU A 168 -37.91 -14.35 23.07
CA LEU A 168 -39.12 -13.58 22.86
C LEU A 168 -39.57 -13.67 21.41
N ASP A 169 -40.84 -14.01 21.22
CA ASP A 169 -41.50 -13.78 19.93
C ASP A 169 -42.07 -12.35 19.93
N TYR A 170 -41.82 -11.62 18.89
CA TYR A 170 -42.38 -10.27 18.75
C TYR A 170 -43.13 -10.10 17.43
N SER A 171 -44.14 -9.26 17.44
CA SER A 171 -44.91 -8.89 16.27
C SER A 171 -45.13 -7.37 16.23
N GLY A 172 -44.39 -6.72 15.32
CA GLY A 172 -44.47 -5.27 15.14
C GLY A 172 -45.55 -4.86 14.12
N SER A 173 -46.22 -3.76 14.40
CA SER A 173 -47.15 -3.11 13.46
C SER A 173 -46.98 -1.60 13.52
N VAL A 174 -47.19 -0.90 12.37
CA VAL A 174 -47.27 0.56 12.27
C VAL A 174 -48.69 0.88 11.85
N ASP A 175 -49.35 1.73 12.61
CA ASP A 175 -50.77 2.11 12.41
C ASP A 175 -51.71 0.91 12.27
N GLY A 176 -51.46 -0.17 13.03
CA GLY A 176 -52.26 -1.38 13.03
C GLY A 176 -51.98 -2.36 11.87
N VAL A 177 -51.06 -2.03 10.96
CA VAL A 177 -50.68 -2.88 9.85
C VAL A 177 -49.34 -3.55 10.14
N LYS A 178 -49.31 -4.88 10.08
CA LYS A 178 -48.05 -5.66 10.22
C LYS A 178 -47.15 -5.44 9.01
N PHE A 179 -45.86 -5.25 9.24
CA PHE A 179 -44.89 -5.05 8.19
C PHE A 179 -43.91 -6.25 8.08
N ALA A 180 -43.37 -6.49 6.88
CA ALA A 180 -42.42 -7.55 6.63
C ALA A 180 -41.12 -7.30 7.42
N GLY A 181 -40.68 -8.28 8.22
CA GLY A 181 -39.54 -8.17 9.12
C GLY A 181 -39.89 -7.68 10.55
N GLY A 182 -41.16 -7.37 10.84
CA GLY A 182 -41.65 -6.98 12.15
C GLY A 182 -42.05 -8.15 13.07
N THR A 183 -41.83 -9.40 12.62
CA THR A 183 -42.12 -10.61 13.40
C THR A 183 -40.88 -11.51 13.44
N ALA A 184 -40.50 -11.98 14.60
CA ALA A 184 -39.48 -13.01 14.84
C ALA A 184 -39.84 -13.77 16.10
#